data_79b7116101ffd481480f03eb577c16d6
#
_entry.id   79b7116101ffd481480f03eb577c16d6
#
_cell.length_a   1.000
_cell.length_b   1.000
_cell.length_c   1.000
_cell.angle_alpha   90.00
_cell.angle_beta   90.00
_cell.angle_gamma   90.00
#
_symmetry.space_group_name_H-M   'P 1'
#
loop_
_entity.id
_entity.type
_entity.pdbx_description
1 polymer ?
#
loop_
_entity_poly.entity_id
_entity_poly.type
_entity_poly.pdbx_seq_one_letter_code
_entity_poly.pdbx_strand_id
1 'polypeptide(L)'
;MSGIVSKGICKACGAEIVWIRMRSGRMMPCDALQVLYTPDPKNGRLTLISEEGRIVKGNPAPVPIEPGIQCCIGYGSHYATCPAADRFRRKS
;
A
#
# COMPACT_ATOMS: atom_id res chain seq x y z
N MET A 1 8.82 -12.20 -7.67
CA MET A 1 9.26 -10.91 -8.23
C MET A 1 8.43 -9.80 -7.66
N SER A 2 9.08 -8.67 -7.42
CA SER A 2 8.40 -7.51 -6.89
C SER A 2 7.65 -6.77 -8.00
N GLY A 3 6.45 -6.27 -7.69
CA GLY A 3 5.71 -5.43 -8.62
C GLY A 3 6.10 -3.96 -8.55
N ILE A 4 7.05 -3.61 -7.69
CA ILE A 4 7.51 -2.23 -7.57
C ILE A 4 8.31 -1.89 -8.82
N VAL A 5 7.85 -0.87 -9.53
CA VAL A 5 8.45 -0.48 -10.79
C VAL A 5 9.40 0.69 -10.61
N SER A 6 9.02 1.68 -9.83
CA SER A 6 9.85 2.85 -9.64
C SER A 6 9.45 3.60 -8.39
N LYS A 7 10.29 4.54 -8.01
CA LYS A 7 10.02 5.45 -6.90
C LYS A 7 9.77 6.82 -7.49
N GLY A 8 9.02 7.63 -6.76
CA GLY A 8 8.74 8.96 -7.22
C GLY A 8 8.26 9.85 -6.10
N ILE A 9 7.79 11.01 -6.48
CA ILE A 9 7.27 11.99 -5.53
C ILE A 9 5.92 12.44 -6.04
N CYS A 10 4.95 12.47 -5.14
CA CYS A 10 3.61 12.93 -5.51
C CYS A 10 3.67 14.41 -5.87
N LYS A 11 3.24 14.74 -7.07
CA LYS A 11 3.27 16.12 -7.54
C LYS A 11 2.30 17.00 -6.79
N ALA A 12 1.29 16.41 -6.17
CA ALA A 12 0.26 17.19 -5.49
C ALA A 12 0.65 17.54 -4.06
N CYS A 13 1.34 16.65 -3.35
CA CYS A 13 1.68 16.89 -1.94
C CYS A 13 3.16 16.75 -1.62
N GLY A 14 3.98 16.29 -2.55
CA GLY A 14 5.42 16.18 -2.33
C GLY A 14 5.86 14.96 -1.53
N ALA A 15 4.95 14.06 -1.21
CA ALA A 15 5.31 12.87 -0.45
C ALA A 15 6.03 11.85 -1.32
N GLU A 16 6.92 11.09 -0.70
CA GLU A 16 7.59 10.01 -1.41
C GLU A 16 6.61 8.88 -1.66
N ILE A 17 6.62 8.36 -2.87
CA ILE A 17 5.74 7.26 -3.26
C ILE A 17 6.54 6.21 -4.01
N VAL A 18 5.97 5.00 -4.07
CA VAL A 18 6.47 3.95 -4.94
C VAL A 18 5.35 3.58 -5.91
N TRP A 19 5.72 3.31 -7.15
CA TRP A 19 4.76 2.87 -8.15
C TRP A 19 4.78 1.36 -8.21
N ILE A 20 3.64 0.77 -7.94
CA ILE A 20 3.51 -0.69 -7.96
C ILE A 20 2.61 -1.07 -9.12
N ARG A 21 3.09 -2.03 -9.92
CA ARG A 21 2.28 -2.54 -11.00
C ARG A 21 1.30 -3.56 -10.43
N MET A 22 0.02 -3.27 -10.56
CA MET A 22 -1.02 -4.17 -10.10
C MET A 22 -1.15 -5.36 -11.05
N ARG A 23 -1.75 -6.41 -10.56
CA ARG A 23 -1.95 -7.59 -11.38
C ARG A 23 -2.85 -7.33 -12.59
N SER A 24 -3.65 -6.29 -12.49
CA SER A 24 -4.47 -5.86 -13.63
C SER A 24 -3.65 -5.14 -14.70
N GLY A 25 -2.40 -4.84 -14.43
CA GLY A 25 -1.54 -4.10 -15.34
C GLY A 25 -1.49 -2.60 -15.07
N ARG A 26 -2.30 -2.12 -14.16
CA ARG A 26 -2.31 -0.70 -13.83
C ARG A 26 -1.22 -0.37 -12.83
N MET A 27 -0.76 0.88 -12.88
CA MET A 27 0.20 1.37 -11.91
C MET A 27 -0.53 2.06 -10.78
N MET A 28 -0.12 1.78 -9.55
CA MET A 28 -0.74 2.35 -8.37
C MET A 28 0.31 3.12 -7.57
N PRO A 29 0.07 4.40 -7.30
CA PRO A 29 0.98 5.13 -6.41
C PRO A 29 0.69 4.73 -4.97
N CYS A 30 1.71 4.29 -4.28
CA CYS A 30 1.61 3.86 -2.89
C CYS A 30 2.58 4.65 -2.04
N ASP A 31 2.26 4.81 -0.76
CA ASP A 31 3.19 5.44 0.15
C ASP A 31 4.47 4.63 0.22
N ALA A 32 5.61 5.31 0.27
CA ALA A 32 6.89 4.62 0.30
C ALA A 32 7.13 3.89 1.61
N LEU A 33 6.39 4.24 2.65
CA LEU A 33 6.55 3.61 3.95
C LEU A 33 5.97 2.20 3.94
N GLN A 34 6.79 1.24 4.30
CA GLN A 34 6.34 -0.15 4.41
C GLN A 34 5.51 -0.35 5.67
N VAL A 35 4.48 -1.14 5.55
CA VAL A 35 3.60 -1.47 6.67
C VAL A 35 3.68 -2.97 6.94
N LEU A 36 4.02 -3.32 8.17
CA LEU A 36 3.97 -4.72 8.59
C LEU A 36 2.56 -5.03 9.03
N TYR A 37 2.01 -6.11 8.49
CA TYR A 37 0.64 -6.48 8.79
C TYR A 37 0.51 -7.99 8.93
N THR A 38 -0.54 -8.42 9.61
CA THR A 38 -0.90 -9.83 9.68
C THR A 38 -2.06 -10.05 8.72
N PRO A 39 -1.97 -11.03 7.82
CA PRO A 39 -3.05 -11.24 6.83
C PRO A 39 -4.36 -11.63 7.49
N ASP A 40 -5.43 -10.99 7.03
CA ASP A 40 -6.77 -11.31 7.51
C ASP A 40 -7.76 -10.92 6.42
N PRO A 41 -7.93 -11.78 5.41
CA PRO A 41 -8.75 -11.41 4.25
C PRO A 41 -10.21 -11.18 4.56
N LYS A 42 -10.71 -11.73 5.65
CA LYS A 42 -12.13 -11.60 5.98
C LYS A 42 -12.43 -10.41 6.88
N ASN A 43 -11.58 -10.19 7.87
CA ASN A 43 -11.86 -9.18 8.90
C ASN A 43 -10.79 -8.13 9.05
N GLY A 44 -9.84 -8.07 8.14
CA GLY A 44 -8.75 -7.12 8.25
C GLY A 44 -9.23 -5.69 8.17
N ARG A 45 -8.68 -4.83 9.02
CA ARG A 45 -9.02 -3.42 9.04
C ARG A 45 -8.28 -2.62 7.99
N LEU A 46 -7.09 -3.09 7.64
CA LEU A 46 -6.24 -2.37 6.70
C LEU A 46 -6.42 -2.94 5.31
N THR A 47 -6.45 -2.06 4.33
CA THR A 47 -6.38 -2.45 2.93
C THR A 47 -5.06 -1.95 2.40
N LEU A 48 -4.21 -2.85 1.96
CA LEU A 48 -2.85 -2.54 1.54
C LEU A 48 -2.59 -3.13 0.17
N ILE A 49 -1.50 -2.67 -0.43
CA ILE A 49 -1.03 -3.20 -1.70
C ILE A 49 0.24 -3.98 -1.42
N SER A 50 0.26 -5.24 -1.80
CA SER A 50 1.46 -6.05 -1.60
C SER A 50 2.51 -5.69 -2.65
N GLU A 51 3.75 -6.11 -2.39
CA GLU A 51 4.84 -5.87 -3.34
C GLU A 51 4.58 -6.53 -4.69
N GLU A 52 3.70 -7.50 -4.72
CA GLU A 52 3.36 -8.22 -5.95
C GLU A 52 2.22 -7.57 -6.72
N GLY A 53 1.68 -6.49 -6.22
CA GLY A 53 0.60 -5.80 -6.89
C GLY A 53 -0.78 -6.37 -6.61
N ARG A 54 -0.97 -6.97 -5.45
CA ARG A 54 -2.27 -7.48 -5.02
C ARG A 54 -2.86 -6.59 -3.95
N ILE A 55 -4.16 -6.46 -3.96
CA ILE A 55 -4.86 -5.80 -2.88
C ILE A 55 -5.04 -6.82 -1.77
N VAL A 56 -4.55 -6.50 -0.59
CA VAL A 56 -4.59 -7.42 0.55
C VAL A 56 -5.23 -6.73 1.74
N LYS A 57 -5.81 -7.54 2.62
CA LYS A 57 -6.39 -7.04 3.86
C LYS A 57 -5.70 -7.68 5.03
N GLY A 58 -5.57 -6.93 6.10
CA GLY A 58 -4.96 -7.45 7.30
C GLY A 58 -5.09 -6.48 8.44
N ASN A 59 -4.38 -6.77 9.51
CA ASN A 59 -4.35 -5.93 10.70
C ASN A 59 -2.93 -5.51 10.98
N PRO A 60 -2.73 -4.39 11.69
CA PRO A 60 -1.38 -4.00 12.07
C PRO A 60 -0.69 -5.13 12.81
N ALA A 61 0.58 -5.37 12.49
CA ALA A 61 1.34 -6.39 13.19
C ALA A 61 1.50 -6.01 14.66
N PRO A 62 1.42 -6.96 15.57
CA PRO A 62 1.62 -6.66 16.99
C PRO A 62 3.06 -6.26 17.27
N VAL A 63 3.26 -5.47 18.31
CA VAL A 63 4.59 -5.04 18.72
C VAL A 63 4.72 -5.37 20.20
N PRO A 64 5.72 -6.19 20.59
CA PRO A 64 6.71 -6.85 19.73
C PRO A 64 6.10 -7.99 18.90
N ILE A 65 6.76 -8.31 17.79
CA ILE A 65 6.30 -9.42 16.94
C ILE A 65 6.68 -10.71 17.60
N GLU A 66 5.69 -11.57 17.84
CA GLU A 66 5.93 -12.84 18.52
C GLU A 66 6.23 -13.94 17.49
N PRO A 67 7.01 -14.96 17.90
CA PRO A 67 7.27 -16.10 17.03
C PRO A 67 5.96 -16.80 16.67
N GLY A 68 5.86 -17.27 15.46
CA GLY A 68 4.68 -17.98 15.00
C GLY A 68 3.61 -17.10 14.37
N ILE A 69 3.74 -15.79 14.50
CA ILE A 69 2.79 -14.88 13.86
C ILE A 69 3.28 -14.58 12.45
N GLN A 70 2.42 -14.79 11.49
CA GLN A 70 2.75 -14.49 10.10
C GLN A 70 2.62 -13.00 9.87
N CYS A 71 3.72 -12.36 9.49
CA CYS A 71 3.74 -10.94 9.16
C CYS A 71 4.16 -10.76 7.73
N CYS A 72 3.53 -9.82 7.06
CA CYS A 72 3.84 -9.51 5.67
C CYS A 72 4.07 -8.01 5.53
N ILE A 73 4.65 -7.61 4.42
CA ILE A 73 4.89 -6.21 4.12
C ILE A 73 3.91 -5.76 3.05
N GLY A 74 3.28 -4.63 3.31
CA GLY A 74 2.40 -4.01 2.33
C GLY A 74 2.62 -2.52 2.28
N TYR A 75 1.94 -1.87 1.35
CA TYR A 75 2.04 -0.44 1.14
C TYR A 75 0.63 0.15 1.11
N GLY A 76 0.45 1.27 1.75
CA GLY A 76 -0.83 1.97 1.70
C GLY A 76 -0.98 2.69 0.38
N SER A 77 -2.20 2.71 -0.15
CA SER A 77 -2.48 3.49 -1.35
C SER A 77 -2.29 4.96 -1.04
N HIS A 78 -1.52 5.64 -1.87
CA HIS A 78 -1.29 7.06 -1.65
C HIS A 78 -2.57 7.87 -1.83
N TYR A 79 -3.52 7.36 -2.60
CA TYR A 79 -4.80 8.05 -2.74
C TYR A 79 -5.53 8.19 -1.40
N ALA A 80 -5.30 7.27 -0.47
CA ALA A 80 -5.96 7.33 0.83
C ALA A 80 -5.29 8.31 1.78
N THR A 81 -4.01 8.63 1.56
CA THR A 81 -3.24 9.47 2.48
C THR A 81 -2.86 10.82 1.91
N CYS A 82 -3.02 11.00 0.61
CA CYS A 82 -2.62 12.24 -0.02
C CYS A 82 -3.58 13.36 0.36
N PRO A 83 -3.10 14.47 0.92
CA PRO A 83 -3.98 15.60 1.24
C PRO A 83 -4.68 16.19 0.03
N ALA A 84 -4.13 15.96 -1.16
CA ALA A 84 -4.71 16.44 -2.40
C ALA A 84 -5.42 15.34 -3.18
N ALA A 85 -5.84 14.28 -2.50
CA ALA A 85 -6.44 13.13 -3.16
C ALA A 85 -7.67 13.49 -3.98
N ASP A 86 -8.38 14.53 -3.62
CA ASP A 86 -9.55 14.95 -4.37
C ASP A 86 -9.23 15.28 -5.82
N ARG A 87 -8.01 15.71 -6.09
CA ARG A 87 -7.60 16.00 -7.45
C ARG A 87 -7.53 14.74 -8.30
N PHE A 88 -7.20 13.61 -7.69
CA PHE A 88 -7.14 12.35 -8.40
C PHE A 88 -8.51 11.75 -8.59
N ARG A 89 -9.38 11.90 -7.60
CA ARG A 89 -10.71 11.32 -7.65
C ARG A 89 -11.67 12.13 -8.49
N ARG A 90 -11.41 13.40 -8.58
CA ARG A 90 -12.30 14.27 -9.28
C ARG A 90 -12.13 14.08 -10.75
N LYS A 91 -12.81 13.12 -11.23
CA LYS A 91 -12.80 12.94 -12.63
C LYS A 91 -13.93 13.65 -13.13
N SER A 92 -13.99 14.48 -13.44
CA SER A 92 -15.18 15.00 -13.95
C SER A 92 -15.56 14.49 -15.25
#